data_ea957e947df3e4b5fae942365be51b81
#
_entry.id   ea957e947df3e4b5fae942365be51b81
#
_cell.length_a   1.000
_cell.length_b   1.000
_cell.length_c   1.000
_cell.angle_alpha   90.00
_cell.angle_beta   90.00
_cell.angle_gamma   90.00
#
_symmetry.space_group_name_H-M   'P 1'
#
loop_
_entity.id
_entity.type
_entity.pdbx_description
1 polymer ?
#
loop_
_entity_poly.entity_id
_entity_poly.type
_entity_poly.pdbx_seq_one_letter_code
_entity_poly.pdbx_strand_id
1 'polypeptide(L)'
;MKADRQYIEKKFEEFNRQMFAGKLPPLPIELSDAKTFLGQCVFKIRRTLFGKTEKYDFRLRINTRIDLPEQDIEDTIIHEMIHYYIGVNQLKDTSAHGQIFRQIMDAINVKYGRHLTISHRMTKEQREQAYDKRQRWHVVAVVEFKNGKTAIKVLPRILQRILNYYNKIGADNRVAGIKLYMSKDIFFNRFPNSGALNATYVDGKELQEHLTDALKVLCDGKQVRKI
;
A
#
# COMPACT_ATOMS: atom_id res chain seq x y z
N MET A 1 -3.77 -18.97 -4.23
CA MET A 1 -4.01 -18.83 -5.69
C MET A 1 -3.95 -17.35 -6.10
N LYS A 2 -3.67 -17.04 -7.36
CA LYS A 2 -3.89 -15.69 -7.91
C LYS A 2 -5.28 -15.65 -8.51
N ALA A 3 -6.14 -14.79 -8.01
CA ALA A 3 -7.46 -14.62 -8.57
C ALA A 3 -7.36 -13.94 -9.95
N ASP A 4 -8.10 -14.43 -10.92
CA ASP A 4 -8.34 -13.73 -12.18
C ASP A 4 -9.65 -12.95 -12.12
N ARG A 5 -9.90 -12.15 -13.16
CA ARG A 5 -11.11 -11.33 -13.21
C ARG A 5 -12.39 -12.18 -13.21
N GLN A 6 -12.41 -13.28 -13.97
CA GLN A 6 -13.57 -14.16 -14.09
C GLN A 6 -13.96 -14.79 -12.75
N TYR A 7 -12.95 -15.23 -11.99
CA TYR A 7 -13.15 -15.74 -10.64
C TYR A 7 -13.78 -14.68 -9.73
N ILE A 8 -13.24 -13.44 -9.73
CA ILE A 8 -13.74 -12.37 -8.87
C ILE A 8 -15.16 -11.96 -9.26
N GLU A 9 -15.49 -11.86 -10.57
CA GLU A 9 -16.83 -11.58 -11.06
C GLU A 9 -17.82 -12.65 -10.60
N LYS A 10 -17.47 -13.92 -10.77
CA LYS A 10 -18.30 -15.06 -10.31
C LYS A 10 -18.55 -15.00 -8.80
N LYS A 11 -17.51 -14.74 -8.01
CA LYS A 11 -17.64 -14.66 -6.54
C LYS A 11 -18.42 -13.42 -6.10
N PHE A 12 -18.28 -12.30 -6.80
CA PHE A 12 -19.09 -11.12 -6.55
C PHE A 12 -20.58 -11.41 -6.76
N GLU A 13 -20.95 -12.05 -7.85
CA GLU A 13 -22.36 -12.44 -8.12
C GLU A 13 -22.90 -13.43 -7.10
N GLU A 14 -22.08 -14.42 -6.72
CA GLU A 14 -22.44 -15.41 -5.70
C GLU A 14 -22.72 -14.72 -4.37
N PHE A 15 -21.79 -13.91 -3.86
CA PHE A 15 -21.93 -13.22 -2.57
C PHE A 15 -23.00 -12.13 -2.61
N ASN A 16 -23.21 -11.48 -3.75
CA ASN A 16 -24.31 -10.53 -3.90
C ASN A 16 -25.67 -11.22 -3.66
N ARG A 17 -25.88 -12.37 -4.28
CA ARG A 17 -27.12 -13.16 -4.05
C ARG A 17 -27.24 -13.64 -2.61
N GLN A 18 -26.18 -14.19 -2.05
CA GLN A 18 -26.20 -14.83 -0.73
C GLN A 18 -26.31 -13.81 0.42
N MET A 19 -25.52 -12.75 0.37
CA MET A 19 -25.28 -11.84 1.50
C MET A 19 -25.96 -10.48 1.36
N PHE A 20 -26.21 -10.03 0.12
CA PHE A 20 -26.77 -8.72 -0.17
C PHE A 20 -28.13 -8.80 -0.89
N ALA A 21 -28.77 -9.99 -0.89
CA ALA A 21 -30.08 -10.21 -1.52
C ALA A 21 -30.13 -9.82 -3.01
N GLY A 22 -29.02 -9.88 -3.74
CA GLY A 22 -28.93 -9.51 -5.14
C GLY A 22 -29.07 -8.01 -5.41
N LYS A 23 -29.01 -7.16 -4.39
CA LYS A 23 -29.32 -5.72 -4.50
C LYS A 23 -28.14 -4.86 -4.95
N LEU A 24 -26.93 -5.40 -5.03
CA LEU A 24 -25.77 -4.66 -5.51
C LEU A 24 -25.78 -4.62 -7.04
N PRO A 25 -25.78 -3.42 -7.66
CA PRO A 25 -25.63 -3.32 -9.10
C PRO A 25 -24.28 -3.89 -9.55
N PRO A 26 -24.14 -4.36 -10.80
CA PRO A 26 -22.85 -4.74 -11.35
C PRO A 26 -21.92 -3.53 -11.39
N LEU A 27 -20.61 -3.77 -11.15
CA LEU A 27 -19.57 -2.73 -11.19
C LEU A 27 -18.33 -3.27 -11.89
N PRO A 28 -17.47 -2.38 -12.45
CA PRO A 28 -16.19 -2.77 -13.02
C PRO A 28 -15.28 -3.40 -11.97
N ILE A 29 -14.70 -4.57 -12.32
CA ILE A 29 -13.69 -5.24 -11.52
C ILE A 29 -12.31 -5.01 -12.16
N GLU A 30 -11.37 -4.50 -11.36
CA GLU A 30 -10.00 -4.20 -11.77
C GLU A 30 -9.01 -5.08 -10.99
N LEU A 31 -8.09 -5.72 -11.69
CA LEU A 31 -6.97 -6.41 -11.07
C LEU A 31 -5.89 -5.39 -10.69
N SER A 32 -5.29 -5.53 -9.52
CA SER A 32 -4.28 -4.62 -9.00
C SER A 32 -3.00 -5.36 -8.64
N ASP A 33 -1.87 -4.73 -8.89
CA ASP A 33 -0.54 -5.14 -8.44
C ASP A 33 -0.01 -4.26 -7.30
N ALA A 34 -0.89 -3.57 -6.58
CA ALA A 34 -0.54 -2.68 -5.49
C ALA A 34 0.24 -3.40 -4.37
N LYS A 35 1.09 -2.63 -3.67
CA LYS A 35 1.92 -3.17 -2.57
C LYS A 35 1.30 -2.97 -1.19
N THR A 36 0.20 -2.20 -1.10
CA THR A 36 -0.29 -1.66 0.16
C THR A 36 -1.68 -2.12 0.58
N PHE A 37 -2.45 -2.71 -0.33
CA PHE A 37 -3.80 -3.19 -0.04
C PHE A 37 -4.08 -4.52 -0.74
N LEU A 38 -5.00 -5.30 -0.20
CA LEU A 38 -5.51 -6.55 -0.80
C LEU A 38 -6.75 -6.29 -1.64
N GLY A 39 -7.63 -5.41 -1.19
CA GLY A 39 -8.82 -4.95 -1.90
C GLY A 39 -9.02 -3.44 -1.73
N GLN A 40 -9.82 -2.86 -2.60
CA GLN A 40 -10.26 -1.47 -2.51
C GLN A 40 -11.55 -1.25 -3.29
N CYS A 41 -12.57 -0.70 -2.63
CA CYS A 41 -13.74 -0.14 -3.29
C CYS A 41 -13.49 1.34 -3.59
N VAL A 42 -13.32 1.66 -4.88
CA VAL A 42 -13.04 3.02 -5.36
C VAL A 42 -14.33 3.64 -5.86
N PHE A 43 -14.53 4.92 -5.61
CA PHE A 43 -15.68 5.69 -6.09
C PHE A 43 -15.31 7.14 -6.33
N LYS A 44 -16.14 7.84 -7.09
CA LYS A 44 -16.09 9.29 -7.25
C LYS A 44 -17.15 9.95 -6.35
N ILE A 45 -16.93 11.22 -6.07
CA ILE A 45 -17.84 12.05 -5.27
C ILE A 45 -18.30 13.22 -6.11
N ARG A 46 -19.61 13.50 -6.09
CA ARG A 46 -20.20 14.72 -6.67
C ARG A 46 -21.08 15.43 -5.67
N ARG A 47 -21.21 16.74 -5.80
CA ARG A 47 -22.26 17.53 -5.15
C ARG A 47 -23.49 17.58 -6.04
N THR A 48 -24.65 17.28 -5.48
CA THR A 48 -25.94 17.48 -6.15
C THR A 48 -26.35 18.95 -6.11
N LEU A 49 -27.35 19.32 -6.92
CA LEU A 49 -27.92 20.67 -6.94
C LEU A 49 -28.44 21.14 -5.56
N PHE A 50 -28.84 20.20 -4.71
CA PHE A 50 -29.29 20.48 -3.34
C PHE A 50 -28.18 20.41 -2.30
N GLY A 51 -26.92 20.47 -2.70
CA GLY A 51 -25.76 20.48 -1.80
C GLY A 51 -25.43 19.14 -1.14
N LYS A 52 -26.16 18.06 -1.43
CA LYS A 52 -25.86 16.71 -0.93
C LYS A 52 -24.67 16.13 -1.67
N THR A 53 -23.85 15.38 -0.95
CA THR A 53 -22.72 14.63 -1.49
C THR A 53 -23.17 13.22 -1.86
N GLU A 54 -22.92 12.79 -3.09
CA GLU A 54 -23.22 11.44 -3.56
C GLU A 54 -21.95 10.74 -4.02
N LYS A 55 -21.85 9.44 -3.70
CA LYS A 55 -20.83 8.54 -4.22
C LYS A 55 -21.35 7.89 -5.50
N TYR A 56 -20.52 7.84 -6.54
CA TYR A 56 -20.86 7.25 -7.83
C TYR A 56 -19.61 6.70 -8.53
N ASP A 57 -19.76 6.04 -9.68
CA ASP A 57 -18.67 5.44 -10.49
C ASP A 57 -17.82 4.47 -9.64
N PHE A 58 -18.49 3.52 -8.99
CA PHE A 58 -17.84 2.52 -8.15
C PHE A 58 -17.06 1.53 -8.98
N ARG A 59 -15.90 1.08 -8.44
CA ARG A 59 -15.06 0.03 -8.99
C ARG A 59 -14.51 -0.82 -7.87
N LEU A 60 -14.43 -2.11 -8.10
CA LEU A 60 -13.82 -3.07 -7.18
C LEU A 60 -12.41 -3.40 -7.67
N ARG A 61 -11.41 -3.16 -6.83
CA ARG A 61 -10.01 -3.47 -7.13
C ARG A 61 -9.53 -4.57 -6.22
N ILE A 62 -9.07 -5.70 -6.78
CA ILE A 62 -8.55 -6.82 -6.02
C ILE A 62 -7.08 -7.03 -6.38
N ASN A 63 -6.24 -7.20 -5.38
CA ASN A 63 -4.83 -7.43 -5.55
C ASN A 63 -4.56 -8.87 -6.02
N THR A 64 -3.84 -9.00 -7.13
CA THR A 64 -3.43 -10.28 -7.69
C THR A 64 -1.93 -10.48 -7.70
N ARG A 65 -1.19 -9.57 -7.04
CA ARG A 65 0.26 -9.61 -6.97
C ARG A 65 0.79 -10.78 -6.16
N ILE A 66 0.08 -11.16 -5.10
CA ILE A 66 0.46 -12.20 -4.16
C ILE A 66 -0.47 -13.40 -4.27
N ASP A 67 0.06 -14.57 -3.99
CA ASP A 67 -0.74 -15.78 -3.80
C ASP A 67 -1.39 -15.75 -2.43
N LEU A 68 -2.71 -15.81 -2.39
CA LEU A 68 -3.48 -15.88 -1.16
C LEU A 68 -4.25 -17.20 -1.09
N PRO A 69 -4.56 -17.70 0.11
CA PRO A 69 -5.61 -18.69 0.30
C PRO A 69 -6.91 -18.21 -0.35
N GLU A 70 -7.68 -19.14 -0.90
CA GLU A 70 -8.95 -18.80 -1.57
C GLU A 70 -9.88 -18.04 -0.63
N GLN A 71 -9.97 -18.48 0.62
CA GLN A 71 -10.78 -17.83 1.64
C GLN A 71 -10.38 -16.37 1.89
N ASP A 72 -9.08 -16.05 1.91
CA ASP A 72 -8.60 -14.68 2.10
C ASP A 72 -8.98 -13.76 0.92
N ILE A 73 -9.00 -14.33 -0.30
CA ILE A 73 -9.45 -13.61 -1.49
C ILE A 73 -10.94 -13.34 -1.41
N GLU A 74 -11.73 -14.36 -1.07
CA GLU A 74 -13.16 -14.25 -0.89
C GLU A 74 -13.53 -13.26 0.21
N ASP A 75 -12.89 -13.34 1.36
CA ASP A 75 -13.11 -12.42 2.48
C ASP A 75 -12.71 -10.97 2.11
N THR A 76 -11.69 -10.81 1.26
CA THR A 76 -11.34 -9.50 0.69
C THR A 76 -12.45 -8.98 -0.24
N ILE A 77 -12.98 -9.82 -1.12
CA ILE A 77 -14.09 -9.45 -2.01
C ILE A 77 -15.31 -9.02 -1.19
N ILE A 78 -15.70 -9.80 -0.19
CA ILE A 78 -16.85 -9.50 0.68
C ILE A 78 -16.63 -8.19 1.44
N HIS A 79 -15.43 -7.95 1.97
CA HIS A 79 -15.07 -6.70 2.65
C HIS A 79 -15.30 -5.48 1.75
N GLU A 80 -14.83 -5.53 0.52
CA GLU A 80 -15.03 -4.44 -0.43
C GLU A 80 -16.49 -4.33 -0.90
N MET A 81 -17.24 -5.43 -0.93
CA MET A 81 -18.67 -5.41 -1.19
C MET A 81 -19.47 -4.73 -0.08
N ILE A 82 -19.04 -4.81 1.18
CA ILE A 82 -19.64 -4.04 2.29
C ILE A 82 -19.44 -2.54 2.05
N HIS A 83 -18.22 -2.10 1.66
CA HIS A 83 -17.98 -0.71 1.29
C HIS A 83 -18.85 -0.25 0.13
N TYR A 84 -19.00 -1.12 -0.88
CA TYR A 84 -19.86 -0.85 -2.02
C TYR A 84 -21.33 -0.72 -1.60
N TYR A 85 -21.84 -1.64 -0.76
CA TYR A 85 -23.20 -1.60 -0.24
C TYR A 85 -23.49 -0.29 0.51
N ILE A 86 -22.60 0.11 1.40
CA ILE A 86 -22.71 1.37 2.16
C ILE A 86 -22.69 2.56 1.18
N GLY A 87 -21.80 2.52 0.19
CA GLY A 87 -21.62 3.61 -0.76
C GLY A 87 -22.81 3.77 -1.71
N VAL A 88 -23.29 2.69 -2.35
CA VAL A 88 -24.36 2.74 -3.33
C VAL A 88 -25.69 3.11 -2.69
N ASN A 89 -25.92 2.70 -1.45
CA ASN A 89 -27.10 3.09 -0.67
C ASN A 89 -26.94 4.45 0.02
N GLN A 90 -25.84 5.18 -0.23
CA GLN A 90 -25.57 6.49 0.35
C GLN A 90 -25.67 6.52 1.90
N LEU A 91 -25.36 5.40 2.56
CA LEU A 91 -25.42 5.30 4.01
C LEU A 91 -24.31 6.15 4.63
N LYS A 92 -24.65 6.90 5.67
CA LYS A 92 -23.68 7.73 6.40
C LYS A 92 -23.10 6.94 7.56
N ASP A 93 -21.88 6.45 7.39
CA ASP A 93 -21.15 5.83 8.48
C ASP A 93 -20.18 6.82 9.14
N THR A 94 -19.79 6.56 10.37
CA THR A 94 -18.91 7.42 11.18
C THR A 94 -17.47 7.47 10.67
N SER A 95 -17.05 6.42 9.96
CA SER A 95 -15.74 6.29 9.32
C SER A 95 -15.79 5.24 8.21
N ALA A 96 -14.69 4.99 7.53
CA ALA A 96 -14.61 3.93 6.51
C ALA A 96 -15.03 2.55 7.06
N HIS A 97 -14.66 2.24 8.30
CA HIS A 97 -15.05 1.02 9.03
C HIS A 97 -15.81 1.40 10.31
N GLY A 98 -16.83 2.24 10.17
CA GLY A 98 -17.65 2.71 11.26
C GLY A 98 -18.66 1.68 11.75
N GLN A 99 -19.69 2.16 12.44
CA GLN A 99 -20.67 1.30 13.08
C GLN A 99 -21.46 0.45 12.07
N ILE A 100 -21.90 1.05 10.96
CA ILE A 100 -22.67 0.33 9.92
C ILE A 100 -21.82 -0.77 9.29
N PHE A 101 -20.57 -0.45 8.92
CA PHE A 101 -19.66 -1.44 8.35
C PHE A 101 -19.47 -2.64 9.30
N ARG A 102 -19.19 -2.37 10.58
CA ARG A 102 -18.98 -3.42 11.59
C ARG A 102 -20.21 -4.28 11.80
N GLN A 103 -21.39 -3.70 11.88
CA GLN A 103 -22.64 -4.45 12.03
C GLN A 103 -22.89 -5.40 10.86
N ILE A 104 -22.66 -4.95 9.62
CA ILE A 104 -22.80 -5.81 8.44
C ILE A 104 -21.74 -6.90 8.44
N MET A 105 -20.48 -6.55 8.73
CA MET A 105 -19.35 -7.50 8.80
C MET A 105 -19.62 -8.59 9.84
N ASP A 106 -20.02 -8.21 11.05
CA ASP A 106 -20.27 -9.14 12.14
C ASP A 106 -21.47 -10.05 11.82
N ALA A 107 -22.53 -9.51 11.21
CA ALA A 107 -23.67 -10.30 10.78
C ALA A 107 -23.28 -11.34 9.70
N ILE A 108 -22.42 -10.98 8.76
CA ILE A 108 -21.89 -11.89 7.74
C ILE A 108 -21.01 -12.96 8.40
N ASN A 109 -20.11 -12.57 9.31
CA ASN A 109 -19.25 -13.52 10.02
C ASN A 109 -20.07 -14.57 10.77
N VAL A 110 -21.06 -14.13 11.53
CA VAL A 110 -21.92 -15.05 12.31
C VAL A 110 -22.76 -15.95 11.40
N LYS A 111 -23.41 -15.37 10.37
CA LYS A 111 -24.34 -16.13 9.55
C LYS A 111 -23.69 -17.08 8.57
N TYR A 112 -22.53 -16.75 8.06
CA TYR A 112 -21.85 -17.50 6.99
C TYR A 112 -20.53 -18.14 7.42
N GLY A 113 -20.17 -18.08 8.72
CA GLY A 113 -18.92 -18.65 9.24
C GLY A 113 -17.66 -18.02 8.64
N ARG A 114 -17.73 -16.70 8.34
CA ARG A 114 -16.58 -15.96 7.79
C ARG A 114 -15.73 -15.35 8.89
N HIS A 115 -14.51 -14.92 8.52
CA HIS A 115 -13.56 -14.26 9.43
C HIS A 115 -13.14 -12.88 8.91
N LEU A 116 -14.11 -12.10 8.42
CA LEU A 116 -13.87 -10.76 7.96
C LEU A 116 -13.33 -9.88 9.09
N THR A 117 -12.35 -9.06 8.77
CA THR A 117 -11.75 -8.10 9.70
C THR A 117 -11.73 -6.70 9.09
N ILE A 118 -11.62 -5.66 9.93
CA ILE A 118 -11.55 -4.26 9.46
C ILE A 118 -10.20 -3.90 8.82
N SER A 119 -9.17 -4.71 9.00
CA SER A 119 -7.87 -4.49 8.37
C SER A 119 -7.19 -5.81 8.05
N HIS A 120 -6.98 -6.06 6.75
CA HIS A 120 -6.08 -7.12 6.31
C HIS A 120 -4.64 -6.58 6.31
N ARG A 121 -3.92 -6.80 7.39
CA ARG A 121 -2.47 -6.57 7.40
C ARG A 121 -1.80 -7.77 6.77
N MET A 122 -1.09 -7.52 5.68
CA MET A 122 -0.24 -8.56 5.08
C MET A 122 0.68 -9.15 6.14
N THR A 123 0.81 -10.48 6.19
CA THR A 123 1.83 -11.16 6.98
C THR A 123 3.23 -10.77 6.47
N LYS A 124 4.27 -11.10 7.21
CA LYS A 124 5.65 -10.85 6.77
C LYS A 124 5.94 -11.59 5.46
N GLU A 125 5.51 -12.84 5.35
CA GLU A 125 5.66 -13.70 4.17
C GLU A 125 4.90 -13.13 2.96
N GLN A 126 3.66 -12.67 3.16
CA GLN A 126 2.86 -12.03 2.11
C GLN A 126 3.52 -10.75 1.60
N ARG A 127 4.11 -9.94 2.50
CA ARG A 127 4.86 -8.75 2.11
C ARG A 127 6.10 -9.13 1.30
N GLU A 128 6.83 -10.16 1.70
CA GLU A 128 8.01 -10.63 0.96
C GLU A 128 7.66 -11.14 -0.44
N GLN A 129 6.53 -11.83 -0.61
CA GLN A 129 6.02 -12.23 -1.92
C GLN A 129 5.61 -11.03 -2.78
N ALA A 130 5.06 -9.97 -2.16
CA ALA A 130 4.62 -8.76 -2.86
C ALA A 130 5.77 -7.89 -3.36
N TYR A 131 7.00 -8.10 -2.90
CA TYR A 131 8.12 -7.29 -3.36
C TYR A 131 8.50 -7.60 -4.81
N ASP A 132 8.77 -6.53 -5.55
CA ASP A 132 9.34 -6.63 -6.89
C ASP A 132 10.77 -7.19 -6.79
N LYS A 133 11.01 -8.38 -7.33
CA LYS A 133 12.32 -9.05 -7.30
C LYS A 133 13.23 -8.64 -8.47
N ARG A 134 12.80 -7.72 -9.33
CA ARG A 134 13.62 -7.23 -10.43
C ARG A 134 14.75 -6.36 -9.92
N GLN A 135 15.96 -6.62 -10.34
CA GLN A 135 17.10 -5.76 -10.05
C GLN A 135 16.95 -4.42 -10.79
N ARG A 136 17.09 -3.34 -10.06
CA ARG A 136 17.11 -1.98 -10.60
C ARG A 136 17.98 -1.07 -9.73
N TRP A 137 18.54 -0.04 -10.34
CA TRP A 137 19.31 0.93 -9.60
C TRP A 137 18.43 1.74 -8.65
N HIS A 138 18.87 1.82 -7.41
CA HIS A 138 18.32 2.69 -6.37
C HIS A 138 19.34 3.73 -5.95
N VAL A 139 18.91 4.94 -5.67
CA VAL A 139 19.66 5.90 -4.87
C VAL A 139 19.17 5.77 -3.44
N VAL A 140 20.07 5.40 -2.54
CA VAL A 140 19.78 5.14 -1.14
C VAL A 140 20.49 6.18 -0.29
N ALA A 141 19.72 6.97 0.46
CA ALA A 141 20.27 7.81 1.52
C ALA A 141 20.26 7.03 2.82
N VAL A 142 21.42 6.89 3.44
CA VAL A 142 21.59 6.33 4.79
C VAL A 142 21.74 7.52 5.74
N VAL A 143 20.82 7.62 6.68
CA VAL A 143 20.79 8.70 7.69
C VAL A 143 21.20 8.13 9.02
N GLU A 144 22.28 8.63 9.56
CA GLU A 144 22.80 8.28 10.89
C GLU A 144 22.32 9.35 11.88
N PHE A 145 21.63 8.94 12.93
CA PHE A 145 21.16 9.84 13.97
C PHE A 145 22.14 9.88 15.17
N LYS A 146 22.19 11.01 15.87
CA LYS A 146 23.01 11.21 17.07
C LYS A 146 22.71 10.24 18.19
N ASN A 147 21.53 9.62 18.21
CA ASN A 147 21.13 8.59 19.17
C ASN A 147 21.55 7.17 18.77
N GLY A 148 22.44 7.02 17.77
CA GLY A 148 22.94 5.74 17.28
C GLY A 148 22.00 4.97 16.35
N LYS A 149 20.78 5.45 16.09
CA LYS A 149 19.85 4.81 15.16
C LYS A 149 20.20 5.12 13.72
N THR A 150 19.96 4.14 12.83
CA THR A 150 20.14 4.28 11.39
C THR A 150 18.80 4.19 10.70
N ALA A 151 18.60 5.04 9.70
CA ALA A 151 17.42 4.97 8.83
C ALA A 151 17.84 5.11 7.37
N ILE A 152 17.00 4.62 6.47
CA ILE A 152 17.23 4.74 5.03
C ILE A 152 16.06 5.42 4.32
N LYS A 153 16.37 5.98 3.16
CA LYS A 153 15.42 6.49 2.20
C LYS A 153 15.85 6.11 0.79
N VAL A 154 14.93 5.49 0.05
CA VAL A 154 15.11 5.33 -1.40
C VAL A 154 14.60 6.59 -2.09
N LEU A 155 15.48 7.24 -2.83
CA LEU A 155 15.24 8.51 -3.48
C LEU A 155 14.96 8.32 -4.99
N PRO A 156 14.07 9.13 -5.59
CA PRO A 156 13.99 9.24 -7.04
C PRO A 156 15.34 9.63 -7.64
N ARG A 157 15.71 9.06 -8.78
CA ARG A 157 16.96 9.38 -9.50
C ARG A 157 16.86 10.73 -10.23
N ILE A 158 16.45 11.74 -9.51
CA ILE A 158 16.29 13.13 -9.97
C ILE A 158 17.20 13.99 -9.11
N LEU A 159 18.21 14.62 -9.71
CA LEU A 159 19.25 15.37 -9.01
C LEU A 159 18.66 16.36 -7.99
N GLN A 160 17.70 17.18 -8.42
CA GLN A 160 17.09 18.18 -7.54
C GLN A 160 16.42 17.58 -6.30
N ARG A 161 15.81 16.38 -6.41
CA ARG A 161 15.18 15.68 -5.28
C ARG A 161 16.21 15.08 -4.33
N ILE A 162 17.32 14.59 -4.86
CA ILE A 162 18.44 14.07 -4.07
C ILE A 162 19.06 15.21 -3.25
N LEU A 163 19.39 16.34 -3.89
CA LEU A 163 19.95 17.53 -3.25
C LEU A 163 19.00 18.10 -2.19
N ASN A 164 17.71 18.23 -2.52
CA ASN A 164 16.72 18.72 -1.57
C ASN A 164 16.62 17.85 -0.33
N TYR A 165 16.60 16.52 -0.51
CA TYR A 165 16.57 15.57 0.61
C TYR A 165 17.86 15.69 1.44
N TYR A 166 19.04 15.66 0.79
CA TYR A 166 20.33 15.74 1.45
C TYR A 166 20.45 17.01 2.30
N ASN A 167 20.13 18.15 1.73
CA ASN A 167 20.24 19.44 2.43
C ASN A 167 19.22 19.57 3.57
N LYS A 168 17.96 19.19 3.36
CA LYS A 168 16.92 19.32 4.40
C LYS A 168 17.13 18.37 5.56
N ILE A 169 17.51 17.12 5.29
CA ILE A 169 17.76 16.14 6.34
C ILE A 169 19.11 16.40 7.02
N GLY A 170 20.12 16.85 6.27
CA GLY A 170 21.42 17.23 6.85
C GLY A 170 21.35 18.44 7.78
N ALA A 171 20.37 19.32 7.59
CA ALA A 171 20.11 20.45 8.49
C ALA A 171 19.36 20.07 9.77
N ASP A 172 18.83 18.86 9.89
CA ASP A 172 18.12 18.40 11.10
C ASP A 172 19.16 18.16 12.23
N ASN A 173 18.96 18.82 13.35
CA ASN A 173 19.88 18.77 14.50
C ASN A 173 20.01 17.37 15.13
N ARG A 174 19.09 16.45 14.88
CA ARG A 174 19.10 15.05 15.34
C ARG A 174 19.99 14.16 14.47
N VAL A 175 20.35 14.60 13.26
CA VAL A 175 21.15 13.85 12.31
C VAL A 175 22.64 14.03 12.60
N ALA A 176 23.38 12.94 12.67
CA ALA A 176 24.83 12.91 12.77
C ALA A 176 25.50 12.96 11.38
N GLY A 177 24.88 12.31 10.39
CA GLY A 177 25.41 12.28 9.04
C GLY A 177 24.46 11.66 8.04
N ILE A 178 24.71 11.95 6.74
CA ILE A 178 24.03 11.35 5.62
C ILE A 178 25.07 10.81 4.64
N LYS A 179 24.89 9.57 4.23
CA LYS A 179 25.69 8.91 3.19
C LYS A 179 24.77 8.51 2.05
N LEU A 180 25.21 8.71 0.83
CA LEU A 180 24.46 8.30 -0.37
C LEU A 180 25.13 7.10 -1.04
N TYR A 181 24.30 6.18 -1.52
CA TYR A 181 24.73 4.98 -2.24
C TYR A 181 23.88 4.76 -3.48
N MET A 182 24.48 4.11 -4.48
CA MET A 182 23.74 3.50 -5.59
C MET A 182 23.85 1.98 -5.46
N SER A 183 22.72 1.29 -5.39
CA SER A 183 22.67 -0.17 -5.24
C SER A 183 21.64 -0.78 -6.20
N LYS A 184 21.91 -2.02 -6.63
CA LYS A 184 20.95 -2.88 -7.35
C LYS A 184 20.32 -3.93 -6.46
N ASP A 185 20.65 -3.93 -5.16
CA ASP A 185 20.11 -4.92 -4.25
C ASP A 185 18.58 -4.82 -4.17
N ILE A 186 17.93 -5.97 -4.32
CA ILE A 186 16.46 -6.10 -4.28
C ILE A 186 15.87 -5.74 -2.90
N PHE A 187 16.67 -5.77 -1.85
CA PHE A 187 16.28 -5.30 -0.52
C PHE A 187 15.67 -3.91 -0.57
N PHE A 188 16.23 -3.01 -1.37
CA PHE A 188 15.75 -1.63 -1.48
C PHE A 188 14.42 -1.49 -2.23
N ASN A 189 13.96 -2.54 -2.92
CA ASN A 189 12.61 -2.57 -3.51
C ASN A 189 11.49 -2.53 -2.45
N ARG A 190 11.80 -2.89 -1.20
CA ARG A 190 10.85 -2.89 -0.07
C ARG A 190 10.45 -1.48 0.35
N PHE A 191 11.26 -0.48 0.02
CA PHE A 191 11.10 0.88 0.52
C PHE A 191 10.44 1.80 -0.53
N PRO A 192 9.59 2.75 -0.09
CA PRO A 192 8.97 3.69 -1.00
C PRO A 192 10.02 4.59 -1.68
N ASN A 193 9.98 4.63 -3.01
CA ASN A 193 10.77 5.57 -3.79
C ASN A 193 9.97 6.87 -3.98
N SER A 194 10.27 7.87 -3.19
CA SER A 194 9.56 9.15 -3.21
C SER A 194 10.44 10.31 -2.76
N GLY A 195 10.05 11.54 -3.12
CA GLY A 195 10.71 12.77 -2.66
C GLY A 195 10.31 13.24 -1.26
N ALA A 196 9.51 12.45 -0.52
CA ALA A 196 9.13 12.79 0.85
C ALA A 196 10.36 12.76 1.79
N LEU A 197 10.36 13.61 2.80
CA LEU A 197 11.50 13.77 3.73
C LEU A 197 11.55 12.71 4.85
N ASN A 198 10.61 11.76 4.86
CA ASN A 198 10.64 10.65 5.82
C ASN A 198 11.77 9.67 5.52
N ALA A 199 12.23 8.97 6.56
CA ALA A 199 13.15 7.85 6.46
C ALA A 199 12.60 6.67 7.27
N THR A 200 13.00 5.45 6.92
CA THR A 200 12.59 4.22 7.60
C THR A 200 13.76 3.70 8.42
N TYR A 201 13.56 3.48 9.71
CA TYR A 201 14.55 2.86 10.56
C TYR A 201 14.82 1.42 10.13
N VAL A 202 16.09 1.04 10.14
CA VAL A 202 16.57 -0.29 9.77
C VAL A 202 17.65 -0.73 10.74
N ASP A 203 17.86 -2.04 10.84
CA ASP A 203 19.00 -2.58 11.55
C ASP A 203 20.29 -2.24 10.80
N GLY A 204 21.28 -1.70 11.51
CA GLY A 204 22.52 -1.25 10.89
C GLY A 204 23.38 -2.40 10.36
N LYS A 205 23.33 -3.60 11.00
CA LYS A 205 24.08 -4.77 10.54
C LYS A 205 23.46 -5.36 9.28
N GLU A 206 22.13 -5.56 9.25
CA GLU A 206 21.39 -5.98 8.06
C GLU A 206 21.66 -5.03 6.90
N LEU A 207 21.62 -3.72 7.14
CA LEU A 207 21.87 -2.72 6.10
C LEU A 207 23.29 -2.83 5.50
N GLN A 208 24.31 -3.09 6.29
CA GLN A 208 25.68 -3.21 5.80
C GLN A 208 25.82 -4.38 4.81
N GLU A 209 25.17 -5.50 5.05
CA GLU A 209 25.17 -6.64 4.14
C GLU A 209 24.63 -6.25 2.76
N HIS A 210 23.55 -5.46 2.72
CA HIS A 210 22.92 -4.99 1.48
C HIS A 210 23.64 -3.80 0.80
N LEU A 211 24.61 -3.21 1.48
CA LEU A 211 25.45 -2.13 0.94
C LEU A 211 26.83 -2.60 0.49
N THR A 212 27.16 -3.88 0.63
CA THR A 212 28.51 -4.42 0.33
C THR A 212 28.92 -4.10 -1.12
N ASP A 213 28.02 -4.29 -2.08
CA ASP A 213 28.27 -4.02 -3.51
C ASP A 213 27.72 -2.65 -3.96
N ALA A 214 27.37 -1.79 -3.02
CA ALA A 214 26.81 -0.48 -3.33
C ALA A 214 27.92 0.51 -3.65
N LEU A 215 27.71 1.30 -4.72
CA LEU A 215 28.61 2.38 -5.08
C LEU A 215 28.35 3.58 -4.18
N LYS A 216 29.40 4.07 -3.53
CA LYS A 216 29.31 5.34 -2.78
C LYS A 216 29.08 6.50 -3.73
N VAL A 217 28.30 7.46 -3.28
CA VAL A 217 28.00 8.68 -4.01
C VAL A 217 28.35 9.88 -3.14
N LEU A 218 29.23 10.73 -3.62
CA LEU A 218 29.58 11.99 -2.93
C LEU A 218 28.49 13.03 -3.20
N CYS A 219 28.07 13.71 -2.16
CA CYS A 219 27.15 14.84 -2.22
C CYS A 219 27.64 15.93 -1.28
N ASP A 220 27.84 17.13 -1.80
CA ASP A 220 28.25 18.32 -1.05
C ASP A 220 27.07 19.32 -0.84
N GLY A 221 25.86 18.87 -1.16
CA GLY A 221 24.64 19.70 -1.11
C GLY A 221 24.39 20.54 -2.37
N LYS A 222 25.36 20.66 -3.27
CA LYS A 222 25.26 21.35 -4.56
C LYS A 222 25.41 20.41 -5.75
N GLN A 223 26.23 19.39 -5.60
CA GLN A 223 26.54 18.43 -6.65
C GLN A 223 26.49 16.99 -6.10
N VAL A 224 26.26 16.05 -7.02
CA VAL A 224 26.28 14.61 -6.74
C VAL A 224 27.26 13.98 -7.72
N ARG A 225 28.26 13.26 -7.20
CA ARG A 225 29.31 12.61 -8.01
C ARG A 225 29.44 11.15 -7.62
N LYS A 226 29.66 10.29 -8.59
CA LYS A 226 30.04 8.88 -8.36
C LYS A 226 31.51 8.83 -7.99
N ILE A 227 31.86 7.99 -6.99
CA ILE A 227 33.24 7.67 -6.67
C ILE A 227 33.67 6.50 -7.58
#